data_6bd1ea20296edb2818b1e802fdd75c47
#
_entry.id   6bd1ea20296edb2818b1e802fdd75c47
#
_cell.length_a   1.000
_cell.length_b   1.000
_cell.length_c   1.000
_cell.angle_alpha   90.00
_cell.angle_beta   90.00
_cell.angle_gamma   90.00
#
_symmetry.space_group_name_H-M   'P 1'
#
loop_
_entity.id
_entity.type
_entity.pdbx_description
1 polymer ?
#
loop_
_entity_poly.entity_id
_entity_poly.type
_entity_poly.pdbx_seq_one_letter_code
_entity_poly.pdbx_strand_id
1 'polypeptide(L)'
;MTKRILILTADTGMGHRSTANAIRAALQELYGQECTVDIVNPMDHRAASPLLRNSQADYDRMVREMPDLYQFGYKTLSDPLPNNLVESAFTVMLFEAMYDILKQYQPLESKFV
;
A
#
# COMPACT_ATOMS: atom_id res chain seq x y z
N MET A 1 -18.16 -21.18 -5.94
CA MET A 1 -16.96 -20.96 -5.10
C MET A 1 -16.68 -19.48 -5.02
N THR A 2 -16.61 -18.94 -3.83
CA THR A 2 -16.36 -17.51 -3.62
C THR A 2 -14.89 -17.19 -3.85
N LYS A 3 -14.60 -16.23 -4.71
CA LYS A 3 -13.24 -15.76 -4.94
C LYS A 3 -12.88 -14.70 -3.91
N ARG A 4 -11.66 -14.76 -3.40
CA ARG A 4 -11.13 -13.72 -2.52
C ARG A 4 -10.20 -12.82 -3.31
N ILE A 5 -10.47 -11.52 -3.26
CA ILE A 5 -9.70 -10.50 -3.93
C ILE A 5 -9.05 -9.63 -2.87
N LEU A 6 -7.76 -9.47 -2.96
CA LEU A 6 -6.99 -8.61 -2.07
C LEU A 6 -6.55 -7.37 -2.83
N ILE A 7 -6.92 -6.20 -2.32
CA ILE A 7 -6.45 -4.92 -2.83
C ILE A 7 -5.44 -4.35 -1.84
N LEU A 8 -4.21 -4.20 -2.28
CA LEU A 8 -3.17 -3.57 -1.50
C LEU A 8 -3.15 -2.07 -1.83
N THR A 9 -3.19 -1.25 -0.80
CA THR A 9 -3.23 0.21 -0.96
C THR A 9 -2.36 0.88 0.09
N ALA A 10 -2.14 2.17 -0.08
CA ALA A 10 -1.49 3.02 0.91
C ALA A 10 -2.43 4.16 1.27
N ASP A 11 -2.31 4.68 2.49
CA ASP A 11 -3.10 5.82 2.95
C ASP A 11 -2.33 7.14 2.85
N THR A 12 -1.52 7.26 1.79
CA THR A 12 -0.78 8.48 1.47
C THR A 12 -1.68 9.37 0.63
N GLY A 13 -2.26 10.37 1.25
CA GLY A 13 -3.32 11.17 0.63
C GLY A 13 -4.63 10.40 0.57
N MET A 14 -5.62 10.93 -0.13
CA MET A 14 -6.96 10.34 -0.17
C MET A 14 -7.23 9.51 -1.43
N GLY A 15 -6.41 9.68 -2.48
CA GLY A 15 -6.67 9.10 -3.79
C GLY A 15 -6.60 7.58 -3.83
N HIS A 16 -5.59 6.99 -3.21
CA HIS A 16 -5.41 5.53 -3.23
C HIS A 16 -6.54 4.79 -2.52
N ARG A 17 -6.92 5.26 -1.34
CA ARG A 17 -8.01 4.66 -0.57
C ARG A 17 -9.33 4.79 -1.30
N SER A 18 -9.61 5.96 -1.87
CA SER A 18 -10.82 6.21 -2.64
C SER A 18 -10.92 5.31 -3.85
N THR A 19 -9.81 5.12 -4.58
CA THR A 19 -9.75 4.22 -5.72
C THR A 19 -10.02 2.77 -5.30
N ALA A 20 -9.39 2.32 -4.22
CA ALA A 20 -9.60 0.97 -3.70
C ALA A 20 -11.06 0.75 -3.30
N ASN A 21 -11.67 1.70 -2.62
CA ASN A 21 -13.08 1.63 -2.23
C ASN A 21 -14.01 1.58 -3.44
N ALA A 22 -13.71 2.35 -4.49
CA ALA A 22 -14.49 2.35 -5.73
C ALA A 22 -14.41 0.99 -6.44
N ILE A 23 -13.23 0.40 -6.51
CA ILE A 23 -13.04 -0.93 -7.11
C ILE A 23 -13.82 -1.97 -6.32
N ARG A 24 -13.73 -1.94 -4.98
CA ARG A 24 -14.48 -2.87 -4.13
C ARG A 24 -15.99 -2.74 -4.35
N ALA A 25 -16.49 -1.50 -4.37
CA ALA A 25 -17.92 -1.25 -4.57
C ALA A 25 -18.39 -1.78 -5.93
N ALA A 26 -17.61 -1.55 -6.99
CA ALA A 26 -17.93 -2.03 -8.32
C ALA A 26 -17.95 -3.56 -8.40
N LEU A 27 -16.98 -4.22 -7.79
CA LEU A 27 -16.91 -5.68 -7.77
C LEU A 27 -18.08 -6.28 -6.98
N GLN A 28 -18.45 -5.68 -5.85
CA GLN A 28 -19.57 -6.14 -5.04
C GLN A 28 -20.92 -5.93 -5.76
N GLU A 29 -21.04 -4.84 -6.51
CA GLU A 29 -22.25 -4.59 -7.31
C GLU A 29 -22.38 -5.57 -8.47
N LEU A 30 -21.27 -5.82 -9.19
CA LEU A 30 -21.30 -6.67 -10.38
C LEU A 30 -21.33 -8.17 -10.05
N TYR A 31 -20.64 -8.59 -9.02
CA TYR A 31 -20.43 -10.00 -8.71
C TYR A 31 -20.99 -10.43 -7.36
N GLY A 32 -21.41 -9.49 -6.54
CA GLY A 32 -22.14 -9.74 -5.30
C GLY A 32 -21.49 -10.80 -4.42
N GLN A 33 -22.18 -11.93 -4.31
CA GLN A 33 -21.74 -13.04 -3.44
C GLN A 33 -20.66 -13.94 -4.08
N GLU A 34 -20.30 -13.69 -5.33
CA GLU A 34 -19.30 -14.48 -6.02
C GLU A 34 -17.86 -14.10 -5.64
N CYS A 35 -17.69 -12.95 -5.01
CA CYS A 35 -16.36 -12.52 -4.56
C CYS A 35 -16.40 -11.80 -3.22
N THR A 36 -15.32 -11.92 -2.48
CA THR A 36 -15.04 -11.15 -1.27
C THR A 36 -13.85 -10.26 -1.53
N VAL A 37 -13.97 -8.97 -1.24
CA VAL A 37 -12.91 -8.00 -1.51
C VAL A 37 -12.39 -7.44 -0.19
N ASP A 38 -11.11 -7.65 0.08
CA ASP A 38 -10.42 -7.09 1.24
C ASP A 38 -9.46 -6.00 0.79
N ILE A 39 -9.49 -4.87 1.48
CA ILE A 39 -8.56 -3.77 1.25
C ILE A 39 -7.60 -3.71 2.43
N VAL A 40 -6.31 -3.83 2.15
CA VAL A 40 -5.26 -3.87 3.18
C VAL A 40 -4.17 -2.86 2.85
N ASN A 41 -3.75 -2.11 3.86
CA ASN A 41 -2.60 -1.24 3.78
C ASN A 41 -1.41 -1.94 4.45
N PRO A 42 -0.41 -2.41 3.68
CA PRO A 42 0.74 -3.10 4.28
C PRO A 42 1.55 -2.25 5.25
N MET A 43 1.52 -0.93 5.08
CA MET A 43 2.25 -0.02 5.97
C MET A 43 1.66 0.03 7.37
N ASP A 44 0.38 -0.28 7.53
CA ASP A 44 -0.30 -0.34 8.84
C ASP A 44 -0.15 -1.70 9.51
N HIS A 45 0.43 -2.68 8.82
CA HIS A 45 0.62 -4.00 9.38
C HIS A 45 1.61 -3.95 10.54
N ARG A 46 1.33 -4.73 11.61
CA ARG A 46 2.19 -4.74 12.81
C ARG A 46 3.63 -5.17 12.53
N ALA A 47 3.86 -5.95 11.47
CA ALA A 47 5.20 -6.37 11.06
C ALA A 47 5.92 -5.30 10.22
N ALA A 48 5.23 -4.25 9.80
CA ALA A 48 5.87 -3.13 9.12
C ALA A 48 6.67 -2.27 10.11
N SER A 49 7.75 -1.68 9.62
CA SER A 49 8.54 -0.78 10.45
C SER A 49 7.69 0.39 10.97
N PRO A 50 7.84 0.79 12.25
CA PRO A 50 7.15 1.98 12.76
C PRO A 50 7.42 3.24 11.94
N LEU A 51 8.61 3.33 11.34
CA LEU A 51 8.95 4.43 10.44
C LEU A 51 8.00 4.51 9.25
N LEU A 52 7.65 3.37 8.66
CA LEU A 52 6.70 3.32 7.54
C LEU A 52 5.27 3.63 7.98
N ARG A 53 4.87 3.15 9.14
CA ARG A 53 3.53 3.44 9.66
C ARG A 53 3.31 4.93 9.89
N ASN A 54 4.35 5.62 10.36
CA ASN A 54 4.28 7.06 10.60
C ASN A 54 4.52 7.88 9.32
N SER A 55 5.16 7.31 8.31
CA SER A 55 5.53 8.05 7.09
C SER A 55 4.32 8.61 6.34
N GLN A 56 3.19 7.93 6.38
CA GLN A 56 1.98 8.39 5.70
C GLN A 56 1.44 9.68 6.31
N ALA A 57 1.34 9.73 7.64
CA ALA A 57 0.91 10.93 8.35
C ALA A 57 1.95 12.06 8.21
N ASP A 58 3.23 11.71 8.26
CA ASP A 58 4.32 12.66 8.09
C ASP A 58 4.34 13.25 6.67
N TYR A 59 4.06 12.42 5.66
CA TYR A 59 3.95 12.88 4.28
C TYR A 59 2.83 13.92 4.12
N ASP A 60 1.62 13.59 4.61
CA ASP A 60 0.49 14.49 4.51
C ASP A 60 0.75 15.81 5.24
N ARG A 61 1.34 15.74 6.41
CA ARG A 61 1.72 16.92 7.19
C ARG A 61 2.75 17.77 6.45
N MET A 62 3.75 17.15 5.86
CA MET A 62 4.80 17.85 5.12
C MET A 62 4.25 18.58 3.91
N VAL A 63 3.34 17.94 3.18
CA VAL A 63 2.70 18.55 2.00
C VAL A 63 1.87 19.78 2.39
N ARG A 64 1.15 19.70 3.53
CA ARG A 64 0.27 20.79 3.97
C ARG A 64 1.01 21.93 4.67
N GLU A 65 1.95 21.59 5.55
CA GLU A 65 2.58 22.54 6.45
C GLU A 65 3.97 23.00 5.99
N MET A 66 4.64 22.17 5.18
CA MET A 66 6.02 22.44 4.74
C MET A 66 6.19 22.14 3.24
N PRO A 67 5.47 22.86 2.36
CA PRO A 67 5.52 22.58 0.93
C PRO A 67 6.90 22.77 0.31
N ASP A 68 7.69 23.72 0.81
CA ASP A 68 9.05 23.95 0.30
C ASP A 68 9.97 22.77 0.60
N LEU A 69 9.86 22.21 1.78
CA LEU A 69 10.62 21.02 2.17
C LEU A 69 10.19 19.81 1.33
N TYR A 70 8.91 19.68 1.08
CA TYR A 70 8.37 18.63 0.22
C TYR A 70 8.95 18.72 -1.19
N GLN A 71 8.95 19.91 -1.79
CA GLN A 71 9.51 20.11 -3.14
C GLN A 71 11.00 19.83 -3.19
N PHE A 72 11.73 20.23 -2.18
CA PHE A 72 13.17 19.94 -2.07
C PHE A 72 13.41 18.42 -2.03
N GLY A 73 12.68 17.71 -1.19
CA GLY A 73 12.77 16.26 -1.11
C GLY A 73 12.40 15.57 -2.42
N TYR A 74 11.36 16.04 -3.07
CA TYR A 74 10.93 15.50 -4.36
C TYR A 74 12.01 15.65 -5.43
N LYS A 75 12.63 16.83 -5.52
CA LYS A 75 13.73 17.08 -6.47
C LYS A 75 14.94 16.20 -6.17
N THR A 76 15.28 16.04 -4.90
CA THR A 76 16.40 15.21 -4.48
C THR A 76 16.16 13.73 -4.79
N LEU A 77 14.95 13.25 -4.55
CA LEU A 77 14.58 11.85 -4.78
C LEU A 77 14.31 11.52 -6.24
N SER A 78 14.24 12.52 -7.12
CA SER A 78 14.11 12.27 -8.55
C SER A 78 15.42 11.88 -9.24
N ASP A 79 16.57 12.01 -8.54
CA ASP A 79 17.83 11.45 -9.01
C ASP A 79 17.78 9.92 -8.99
N PRO A 80 18.30 9.23 -10.03
CA PRO A 80 18.19 7.76 -10.11
C PRO A 80 18.85 7.03 -8.94
N LEU A 81 20.00 7.48 -8.46
CA LEU A 81 20.73 6.79 -7.39
C LEU A 81 20.01 6.88 -6.04
N PRO A 82 19.60 8.06 -5.54
CA PRO A 82 18.83 8.15 -4.33
C PRO A 82 17.49 7.40 -4.40
N ASN A 83 16.84 7.43 -5.57
CA ASN A 83 15.58 6.73 -5.77
C ASN A 83 15.72 5.22 -5.62
N ASN A 84 16.77 4.63 -6.19
CA ASN A 84 17.06 3.21 -6.06
C ASN A 84 17.30 2.80 -4.61
N LEU A 85 18.01 3.63 -3.83
CA LEU A 85 18.25 3.38 -2.42
C LEU A 85 16.94 3.43 -1.61
N VAL A 86 16.08 4.39 -1.89
CA VAL A 86 14.78 4.53 -1.24
C VAL A 86 13.88 3.32 -1.54
N GLU A 87 13.81 2.91 -2.80
CA GLU A 87 13.02 1.74 -3.20
C GLU A 87 13.51 0.46 -2.51
N SER A 88 14.82 0.27 -2.44
CA SER A 88 15.42 -0.88 -1.76
C SER A 88 15.10 -0.88 -0.27
N ALA A 89 15.16 0.28 0.39
CA ALA A 89 14.84 0.41 1.80
C ALA A 89 13.36 0.10 2.05
N PHE A 90 12.46 0.62 1.23
CA PHE A 90 11.03 0.32 1.33
C PHE A 90 10.76 -1.18 1.18
N THR A 91 11.40 -1.82 0.22
CA THR A 91 11.25 -3.26 0.00
C THR A 91 11.63 -4.06 1.24
N VAL A 92 12.78 -3.74 1.84
CA VAL A 92 13.24 -4.42 3.05
C VAL A 92 12.28 -4.18 4.22
N MET A 93 11.85 -2.94 4.43
CA MET A 93 10.98 -2.59 5.54
C MET A 93 9.58 -3.20 5.43
N LEU A 94 9.10 -3.43 4.21
CA LEU A 94 7.77 -3.99 3.97
C LEU A 94 7.76 -5.51 3.81
N PHE A 95 8.92 -6.13 3.69
CA PHE A 95 9.01 -7.56 3.33
C PHE A 95 8.19 -8.45 4.25
N GLU A 96 8.37 -8.32 5.56
CA GLU A 96 7.66 -9.16 6.53
C GLU A 96 6.15 -8.92 6.50
N ALA A 97 5.74 -7.65 6.40
CA ALA A 97 4.32 -7.30 6.33
C ALA A 97 3.69 -7.88 5.07
N MET A 98 4.34 -7.73 3.93
CA MET A 98 3.86 -8.29 2.66
C MET A 98 3.80 -9.81 2.70
N TYR A 99 4.83 -10.44 3.25
CA TYR A 99 4.88 -11.90 3.37
C TYR A 99 3.71 -12.41 4.22
N ASP A 100 3.47 -11.81 5.39
CA ASP A 100 2.39 -12.21 6.27
C ASP A 100 1.02 -12.02 5.62
N ILE A 101 0.81 -10.89 4.94
CA ILE A 101 -0.44 -10.60 4.26
C ILE A 101 -0.69 -11.61 3.13
N LEU A 102 0.29 -11.80 2.26
CA LEU A 102 0.15 -12.70 1.12
C LEU A 102 -0.05 -14.16 1.56
N LYS A 103 0.59 -14.56 2.65
CA LYS A 103 0.44 -15.90 3.21
C LYS A 103 -1.00 -16.18 3.63
N GLN A 104 -1.71 -15.20 4.18
CA GLN A 104 -3.11 -15.34 4.57
C GLN A 104 -4.05 -15.53 3.37
N TYR A 105 -3.67 -14.98 2.21
CA TYR A 105 -4.49 -15.02 1.00
C TYR A 105 -4.05 -16.06 0.00
N GLN A 106 -2.99 -16.80 0.31
CA GLN A 106 -2.49 -17.85 -0.55
C GLN A 106 -3.15 -19.17 -0.18
N PRO A 107 -4.04 -19.74 -1.02
CA PRO A 107 -4.54 -21.08 -0.78
C PRO A 107 -3.38 -22.09 -0.91
N LEU A 108 -3.51 -23.22 -0.22
CA LEU A 108 -2.48 -24.26 -0.24
C LEU A 108 -2.14 -24.77 -1.64
N GLU A 109 -3.05 -24.60 -2.59
CA GLU A 109 -2.90 -25.04 -3.97
C GLU A 109 -2.79 -23.85 -4.94
N SER A 110 -2.48 -22.67 -4.45
CA SER A 110 -2.45 -21.51 -5.34
C SER A 110 -1.28 -21.59 -6.29
N LYS A 111 -1.58 -21.33 -7.55
CA LYS A 111 -0.56 -21.08 -8.55
C LYS A 111 -0.47 -19.58 -8.74
N PHE A 112 0.72 -19.02 -8.52
CA PHE A 112 0.98 -17.66 -8.93
C PHE A 112 1.04 -17.64 -10.46
N VAL A 113 0.16 -16.84 -11.01
CA VAL A 113 0.11 -16.63 -12.45
C VAL A 113 0.75 -15.31 -12.77
#